data_b14500b1df5779a7f32e452beb310909
#
_entry.id   b14500b1df5779a7f32e452beb310909
#
_cell.length_a   1.000
_cell.length_b   1.000
_cell.length_c   1.000
_cell.angle_alpha   90.00
_cell.angle_beta   90.00
_cell.angle_gamma   90.00
#
_symmetry.space_group_name_H-M   'P 1'
#
loop_
_entity.id
_entity.type
_entity.pdbx_description
1 polymer ?
#
loop_
_entity_poly.entity_id
_entity_poly.type
_entity_poly.pdbx_seq_one_letter_code
_entity_poly.pdbx_strand_id
1 'polypeptide(L)'
;MSKVSNPLIESKLRLIYHYFVAQIRHRKFGDALRINFNRLSFYILHFRKMKILGELVRQFPLSKSHQFKIKFGALSSYLSRSFPFGRALPILVENYTFIKENFSNGSIDKIFCSGLECWRFDIYSIHLTKTHEYDYEGSFALIFKVGEKKIYTLSFSFVQSLAEPGNWEIFIARKQGQPGMLPESRKTAKEFNDNKIIALMLAATEGLALALGIKSIIGVGTKNQLSNRNEEMEDTFLHSYDHYWETQESIKLTSGDYLLAVPMLLKPLEKIPAHHKKRTIIKRQRRLEISIAVCALITSCCQIDKKDNDKWSNLKKSFNPNIRHLDKESA
;
A
#
# COMPACT_ATOMS: atom_id res chain seq x y z
N MET A 1 -18.02 17.72 -47.91
CA MET A 1 -17.98 16.62 -46.96
C MET A 1 -17.07 17.03 -45.81
N SER A 2 -17.59 17.58 -44.71
CA SER A 2 -16.84 17.98 -43.53
C SER A 2 -16.57 16.72 -42.68
N LYS A 3 -15.28 16.38 -42.51
CA LYS A 3 -14.88 15.33 -41.57
C LYS A 3 -15.20 15.83 -40.15
N VAL A 4 -16.27 15.33 -39.59
CA VAL A 4 -16.56 15.49 -38.16
C VAL A 4 -15.53 14.63 -37.39
N SER A 5 -14.44 15.27 -36.97
CA SER A 5 -13.48 14.65 -36.07
C SER A 5 -14.16 14.43 -34.71
N ASN A 6 -14.22 13.20 -34.25
CA ASN A 6 -14.81 12.86 -32.96
C ASN A 6 -13.92 13.44 -31.85
N PRO A 7 -14.38 14.45 -31.06
CA PRO A 7 -13.57 15.16 -30.08
C PRO A 7 -12.99 14.25 -29.00
N LEU A 8 -13.59 13.08 -28.81
CA LEU A 8 -13.11 12.04 -27.89
C LEU A 8 -11.84 11.33 -28.39
N ILE A 9 -11.72 11.16 -29.71
CA ILE A 9 -10.55 10.55 -30.36
C ILE A 9 -9.39 11.56 -30.36
N GLU A 10 -9.67 12.82 -30.60
CA GLU A 10 -8.67 13.89 -30.62
C GLU A 10 -8.05 14.12 -29.23
N SER A 11 -8.87 14.11 -28.16
CA SER A 11 -8.36 14.23 -26.80
C SER A 11 -7.49 13.04 -26.37
N LYS A 12 -7.83 11.83 -26.81
CA LYS A 12 -7.05 10.61 -26.54
C LYS A 12 -5.71 10.62 -27.30
N LEU A 13 -5.73 11.03 -28.57
CA LEU A 13 -4.52 11.14 -29.38
C LEU A 13 -3.58 12.23 -28.85
N ARG A 14 -4.10 13.37 -28.39
CA ARG A 14 -3.31 14.42 -27.72
C ARG A 14 -2.64 13.92 -26.45
N LEU A 15 -3.35 13.17 -25.61
CA LEU A 15 -2.79 12.60 -24.37
C LEU A 15 -1.66 11.59 -24.66
N ILE A 16 -1.87 10.73 -25.66
CA ILE A 16 -0.85 9.79 -26.14
C ILE A 16 0.34 10.55 -26.72
N TYR A 17 0.10 11.60 -27.52
CA TYR A 17 1.14 12.43 -28.10
C TYR A 17 1.96 13.16 -27.03
N HIS A 18 1.34 13.82 -26.06
CA HIS A 18 2.05 14.50 -24.98
C HIS A 18 2.88 13.55 -24.13
N TYR A 19 2.36 12.34 -23.88
CA TYR A 19 3.13 11.34 -23.16
C TYR A 19 4.30 10.80 -24.00
N PHE A 20 4.10 10.61 -25.29
CA PHE A 20 5.14 10.20 -26.25
C PHE A 20 6.26 11.25 -26.33
N VAL A 21 5.90 12.53 -26.49
CA VAL A 21 6.86 13.65 -26.53
C VAL A 21 7.62 13.79 -25.22
N ALA A 22 6.96 13.63 -24.07
CA ALA A 22 7.62 13.68 -22.77
C ALA A 22 8.65 12.56 -22.59
N GLN A 23 8.40 11.38 -23.13
CA GLN A 23 9.35 10.25 -23.07
C GLN A 23 10.55 10.44 -24.01
N ILE A 24 10.35 11.05 -25.18
CA ILE A 24 11.45 11.33 -26.14
C ILE A 24 12.43 12.35 -25.55
N ARG A 25 11.96 13.33 -24.77
CA ARG A 25 12.81 14.36 -24.13
C ARG A 25 13.83 13.78 -23.14
N HIS A 26 13.58 12.59 -22.59
CA HIS A 26 14.42 11.98 -21.53
C HIS A 26 15.10 10.68 -21.93
N ARG A 27 14.94 10.19 -23.18
CA ARG A 27 15.52 8.92 -23.65
C ARG A 27 16.01 9.03 -25.08
N LYS A 28 16.98 8.16 -25.46
CA LYS A 28 17.37 8.01 -26.88
C LYS A 28 16.15 7.57 -27.70
N PHE A 29 15.96 8.17 -28.87
CA PHE A 29 14.78 7.98 -29.73
C PHE A 29 14.47 6.50 -30.02
N GLY A 30 15.49 5.66 -30.27
CA GLY A 30 15.33 4.22 -30.50
C GLY A 30 14.76 3.46 -29.32
N ASP A 31 15.17 3.80 -28.08
CA ASP A 31 14.64 3.16 -26.86
C ASP A 31 13.18 3.56 -26.62
N ALA A 32 12.82 4.80 -26.88
CA ALA A 32 11.45 5.27 -26.77
C ALA A 32 10.54 4.55 -27.78
N LEU A 33 10.98 4.36 -29.03
CA LEU A 33 10.25 3.61 -30.05
C LEU A 33 10.05 2.14 -29.65
N ARG A 34 11.11 1.45 -29.20
CA ARG A 34 11.04 0.05 -28.76
C ARG A 34 10.07 -0.15 -27.61
N ILE A 35 10.12 0.74 -26.60
CA ILE A 35 9.22 0.68 -25.44
C ILE A 35 7.75 0.88 -25.86
N ASN A 36 7.48 1.82 -26.75
CA ASN A 36 6.12 2.08 -27.20
C ASN A 36 5.59 0.98 -28.11
N PHE A 37 6.44 0.38 -28.94
CA PHE A 37 6.08 -0.78 -29.74
C PHE A 37 5.74 -2.00 -28.86
N ASN A 38 6.54 -2.29 -27.85
CA ASN A 38 6.26 -3.36 -26.89
C ASN A 38 4.94 -3.12 -26.13
N ARG A 39 4.65 -1.88 -25.74
CA ARG A 39 3.39 -1.52 -25.10
C ARG A 39 2.18 -1.68 -26.01
N LEU A 40 2.31 -1.27 -27.27
CA LEU A 40 1.25 -1.42 -28.26
C LEU A 40 0.98 -2.89 -28.55
N SER A 41 2.02 -3.68 -28.76
CA SER A 41 1.92 -5.13 -28.95
C SER A 41 1.26 -5.81 -27.75
N PHE A 42 1.68 -5.47 -26.54
CA PHE A 42 1.07 -5.96 -25.30
C PHE A 42 -0.41 -5.58 -25.21
N TYR A 43 -0.76 -4.32 -25.52
CA TYR A 43 -2.15 -3.86 -25.52
C TYR A 43 -3.01 -4.66 -26.49
N ILE A 44 -2.52 -4.93 -27.70
CA ILE A 44 -3.22 -5.71 -28.72
C ILE A 44 -3.41 -7.16 -28.25
N LEU A 45 -2.35 -7.79 -27.77
CA LEU A 45 -2.38 -9.18 -27.29
C LEU A 45 -3.31 -9.37 -26.08
N HIS A 46 -3.41 -8.37 -25.22
CA HIS A 46 -4.20 -8.41 -23.99
C HIS A 46 -5.45 -7.53 -24.03
N PHE A 47 -5.92 -7.18 -25.22
CA PHE A 47 -7.03 -6.24 -25.42
C PHE A 47 -8.26 -6.57 -24.57
N ARG A 48 -8.66 -7.85 -24.48
CA ARG A 48 -9.79 -8.29 -23.64
C ARG A 48 -9.58 -7.95 -22.17
N LYS A 49 -8.41 -8.26 -21.60
CA LYS A 49 -8.07 -7.95 -20.21
C LYS A 49 -7.98 -6.45 -19.96
N MET A 50 -7.45 -5.69 -20.92
CA MET A 50 -7.40 -4.22 -20.87
C MET A 50 -8.80 -3.60 -20.91
N LYS A 51 -9.73 -4.21 -21.67
CA LYS A 51 -11.14 -3.82 -21.69
C LYS A 51 -11.78 -4.07 -20.31
N ILE A 52 -11.58 -5.26 -19.72
CA ILE A 52 -12.06 -5.60 -18.37
C ILE A 52 -11.54 -4.58 -17.34
N LEU A 53 -10.23 -4.31 -17.30
CA LEU A 53 -9.66 -3.27 -16.43
C LEU A 53 -10.33 -1.92 -16.66
N GLY A 54 -10.55 -1.55 -17.93
CA GLY A 54 -11.22 -0.30 -18.28
C GLY A 54 -12.67 -0.20 -17.82
N GLU A 55 -13.40 -1.28 -17.83
CA GLU A 55 -14.78 -1.36 -17.31
C GLU A 55 -14.81 -1.36 -15.79
N LEU A 56 -13.86 -2.06 -15.16
CA LEU A 56 -13.74 -2.12 -13.72
C LEU A 56 -13.41 -0.75 -13.11
N VAL A 57 -12.36 -0.07 -13.59
CA VAL A 57 -11.96 1.24 -13.02
C VAL A 57 -12.97 2.36 -13.24
N ARG A 58 -13.89 2.22 -14.22
CA ARG A 58 -15.00 3.17 -14.42
C ARG A 58 -16.07 3.10 -13.32
N GLN A 59 -16.12 2.01 -12.55
CA GLN A 59 -17.05 1.84 -11.44
C GLN A 59 -16.61 2.56 -10.17
N PHE A 60 -15.40 3.10 -10.17
CA PHE A 60 -14.85 3.85 -9.04
C PHE A 60 -14.92 5.36 -9.31
N PRO A 61 -15.04 6.21 -8.27
CA PRO A 61 -15.09 7.67 -8.41
C PRO A 61 -13.70 8.24 -8.75
N LEU A 62 -13.23 7.92 -9.93
CA LEU A 62 -11.94 8.30 -10.48
C LEU A 62 -12.11 9.28 -11.64
N SER A 63 -11.27 10.31 -11.69
CA SER A 63 -11.19 11.20 -12.87
C SER A 63 -10.82 10.42 -14.14
N LYS A 64 -11.23 10.91 -15.31
CA LYS A 64 -10.85 10.31 -16.60
C LYS A 64 -9.33 10.20 -16.76
N SER A 65 -8.59 11.21 -16.28
CA SER A 65 -7.12 11.22 -16.27
C SER A 65 -6.58 10.07 -15.42
N HIS A 66 -7.11 9.86 -14.22
CA HIS A 66 -6.70 8.78 -13.32
C HIS A 66 -7.00 7.40 -13.92
N GLN A 67 -8.22 7.18 -14.44
CA GLN A 67 -8.59 5.94 -15.14
C GLN A 67 -7.65 5.63 -16.32
N PHE A 68 -7.27 6.68 -17.10
CA PHE A 68 -6.31 6.52 -18.20
C PHE A 68 -4.95 6.06 -17.68
N LYS A 69 -4.44 6.68 -16.60
CA LYS A 69 -3.13 6.36 -16.02
C LYS A 69 -3.05 4.96 -15.41
N ILE A 70 -4.13 4.48 -14.80
CA ILE A 70 -4.22 3.09 -14.34
C ILE A 70 -4.06 2.13 -15.54
N LYS A 71 -4.79 2.35 -16.62
CA LYS A 71 -4.67 1.55 -17.85
C LYS A 71 -3.27 1.62 -18.44
N PHE A 72 -2.66 2.79 -18.40
CA PHE A 72 -1.31 2.98 -18.88
C PHE A 72 -0.27 2.32 -17.98
N GLY A 73 -0.48 2.34 -16.66
CA GLY A 73 0.32 1.62 -15.67
C GLY A 73 0.36 0.11 -15.91
N ALA A 74 -0.74 -0.46 -16.42
CA ALA A 74 -0.80 -1.87 -16.80
C ALA A 74 0.21 -2.27 -17.91
N LEU A 75 0.72 -1.27 -18.65
CA LEU A 75 1.71 -1.43 -19.71
C LEU A 75 3.15 -1.09 -19.28
N SER A 76 3.40 -0.99 -17.99
CA SER A 76 4.69 -0.59 -17.42
C SER A 76 5.05 -1.40 -16.18
N SER A 77 6.20 -1.13 -15.58
CA SER A 77 6.55 -1.71 -14.27
C SER A 77 5.60 -1.17 -13.20
N TYR A 78 5.11 -2.03 -12.33
CA TYR A 78 4.16 -1.72 -11.28
C TYR A 78 4.51 -2.48 -10.01
N LEU A 79 4.45 -1.84 -8.86
CA LEU A 79 4.78 -2.28 -7.51
C LEU A 79 6.26 -2.61 -7.29
N SER A 80 6.84 -3.48 -8.10
CA SER A 80 8.17 -4.03 -7.88
C SER A 80 8.88 -4.30 -9.21
N ARG A 81 10.21 -4.18 -9.21
CA ARG A 81 11.05 -4.63 -10.34
C ARG A 81 11.16 -6.15 -10.43
N SER A 82 10.88 -6.86 -9.35
CA SER A 82 10.86 -8.33 -9.35
C SER A 82 9.69 -8.89 -10.16
N PHE A 83 8.68 -8.08 -10.45
CA PHE A 83 7.53 -8.53 -11.23
C PHE A 83 7.85 -8.52 -12.73
N PRO A 84 7.60 -9.63 -13.43
CA PRO A 84 7.83 -9.70 -14.86
C PRO A 84 6.93 -8.70 -15.61
N PHE A 85 7.39 -8.29 -16.80
CA PHE A 85 6.59 -7.48 -17.71
C PHE A 85 5.23 -8.16 -17.98
N GLY A 86 4.17 -7.40 -17.89
CA GLY A 86 2.81 -7.91 -18.05
C GLY A 86 2.12 -8.32 -16.73
N ARG A 87 2.84 -8.49 -15.63
CA ARG A 87 2.24 -8.80 -14.32
C ARG A 87 1.42 -7.62 -13.75
N ALA A 88 1.70 -6.40 -14.17
CA ALA A 88 0.95 -5.21 -13.77
C ALA A 88 -0.55 -5.30 -14.09
N LEU A 89 -0.90 -5.81 -15.26
CA LEU A 89 -2.30 -5.92 -15.71
C LEU A 89 -3.14 -6.84 -14.82
N PRO A 90 -2.76 -8.11 -14.58
CA PRO A 90 -3.51 -8.96 -13.64
C PRO A 90 -3.55 -8.35 -12.23
N ILE A 91 -2.45 -7.85 -11.69
CA ILE A 91 -2.43 -7.22 -10.35
C ILE A 91 -3.44 -6.06 -10.28
N LEU A 92 -3.51 -5.19 -11.28
CA LEU A 92 -4.46 -4.07 -11.27
C LEU A 92 -5.92 -4.56 -11.35
N VAL A 93 -6.21 -5.56 -12.17
CA VAL A 93 -7.55 -6.16 -12.23
C VAL A 93 -7.91 -6.77 -10.88
N GLU A 94 -7.04 -7.62 -10.34
CA GLU A 94 -7.21 -8.29 -9.04
C GLU A 94 -7.42 -7.27 -7.91
N ASN A 95 -6.59 -6.25 -7.83
CA ASN A 95 -6.61 -5.22 -6.79
C ASN A 95 -7.92 -4.41 -6.78
N TYR A 96 -8.42 -3.97 -7.94
CA TYR A 96 -9.69 -3.24 -8.04
C TYR A 96 -10.89 -4.17 -7.84
N THR A 97 -10.82 -5.42 -8.28
CA THR A 97 -11.84 -6.44 -8.01
C THR A 97 -11.92 -6.71 -6.50
N PHE A 98 -10.78 -6.90 -5.83
CA PHE A 98 -10.72 -7.11 -4.39
C PHE A 98 -11.40 -5.97 -3.61
N ILE A 99 -11.10 -4.72 -3.94
CA ILE A 99 -11.75 -3.56 -3.29
C ILE A 99 -13.25 -3.56 -3.50
N LYS A 100 -13.71 -3.82 -4.72
CA LYS A 100 -15.13 -3.84 -5.06
C LYS A 100 -15.89 -4.94 -4.30
N GLU A 101 -15.27 -6.09 -4.13
CA GLU A 101 -15.90 -7.25 -3.47
C GLU A 101 -15.88 -7.15 -1.95
N ASN A 102 -14.90 -6.46 -1.37
CA ASN A 102 -14.71 -6.44 0.08
C ASN A 102 -15.23 -5.15 0.75
N PHE A 103 -15.30 -4.01 0.05
CA PHE A 103 -15.72 -2.75 0.66
C PHE A 103 -17.11 -2.31 0.21
N SER A 104 -17.87 -1.71 1.13
CA SER A 104 -19.14 -1.08 0.80
C SER A 104 -18.95 0.12 -0.14
N ASN A 105 -19.96 0.44 -0.96
CA ASN A 105 -19.90 1.58 -1.89
C ASN A 105 -19.59 2.89 -1.17
N GLY A 106 -20.19 3.15 -0.01
CA GLY A 106 -19.92 4.36 0.77
C GLY A 106 -18.48 4.42 1.30
N SER A 107 -17.87 3.29 1.60
CA SER A 107 -16.44 3.21 1.98
C SER A 107 -15.53 3.43 0.77
N ILE A 108 -15.89 2.86 -0.38
CA ILE A 108 -15.19 3.09 -1.64
C ILE A 108 -15.19 4.58 -1.98
N ASP A 109 -16.32 5.26 -1.90
CA ASP A 109 -16.42 6.70 -2.16
C ASP A 109 -15.50 7.52 -1.24
N LYS A 110 -15.47 7.19 0.06
CA LYS A 110 -14.55 7.84 1.00
C LYS A 110 -13.09 7.59 0.63
N ILE A 111 -12.69 6.34 0.40
CA ILE A 111 -11.30 5.98 0.04
C ILE A 111 -10.83 6.74 -1.21
N PHE A 112 -11.70 6.87 -2.21
CA PHE A 112 -11.31 7.43 -3.51
C PHE A 112 -11.49 8.96 -3.60
N CYS A 113 -12.33 9.58 -2.79
CA CYS A 113 -12.61 11.03 -2.85
C CYS A 113 -11.86 11.81 -1.76
N SER A 114 -12.14 11.53 -0.49
CA SER A 114 -11.64 12.31 0.65
C SER A 114 -10.55 11.63 1.48
N GLY A 115 -10.39 10.32 1.31
CA GLY A 115 -9.66 9.46 2.22
C GLY A 115 -10.54 8.99 3.38
N LEU A 116 -10.44 7.71 3.72
CA LEU A 116 -11.10 7.11 4.87
C LEU A 116 -10.19 7.24 6.08
N GLU A 117 -10.59 8.03 7.07
CA GLU A 117 -9.87 8.14 8.34
C GLU A 117 -10.01 6.83 9.11
N CYS A 118 -8.89 6.08 9.24
CA CYS A 118 -8.86 4.77 9.86
C CYS A 118 -8.52 4.81 11.34
N TRP A 119 -7.85 5.87 11.78
CA TRP A 119 -7.45 6.06 13.16
C TRP A 119 -7.20 7.54 13.45
N ARG A 120 -7.54 7.98 14.67
CA ARG A 120 -7.28 9.33 15.17
C ARG A 120 -6.91 9.31 16.66
N PHE A 121 -5.95 10.13 16.99
CA PHE A 121 -5.57 10.47 18.36
C PHE A 121 -5.11 11.93 18.41
N ASP A 122 -5.88 12.79 19.07
CA ASP A 122 -5.66 14.25 19.10
C ASP A 122 -5.50 14.83 17.68
N ILE A 123 -4.38 15.48 17.39
CA ILE A 123 -4.07 16.04 16.06
C ILE A 123 -3.52 14.99 15.07
N TYR A 124 -3.26 13.76 15.52
CA TYR A 124 -2.67 12.69 14.70
C TYR A 124 -3.74 11.83 14.08
N SER A 125 -3.60 11.49 12.80
CA SER A 125 -4.54 10.62 12.11
C SER A 125 -3.88 9.76 11.04
N ILE A 126 -4.51 8.61 10.74
CA ILE A 126 -4.12 7.72 9.63
C ILE A 126 -5.32 7.59 8.70
N HIS A 127 -5.09 7.83 7.42
CA HIS A 127 -6.11 7.77 6.38
C HIS A 127 -5.76 6.73 5.33
N LEU A 128 -6.73 5.88 4.97
CA LEU A 128 -6.68 5.03 3.78
C LEU A 128 -7.22 5.81 2.58
N THR A 129 -6.45 5.90 1.51
CA THR A 129 -6.82 6.60 0.28
C THR A 129 -6.24 5.93 -0.96
N LYS A 130 -6.73 6.30 -2.14
CA LYS A 130 -6.05 5.99 -3.39
C LYS A 130 -4.70 6.73 -3.46
N THR A 131 -3.72 6.17 -4.15
CA THR A 131 -2.45 6.85 -4.42
C THR A 131 -2.63 8.01 -5.40
N HIS A 132 -1.58 8.82 -5.53
CA HIS A 132 -1.54 9.88 -6.54
C HIS A 132 -1.52 9.28 -7.94
N GLU A 133 -2.07 9.99 -8.93
CA GLU A 133 -2.22 9.55 -10.32
C GLU A 133 -0.93 9.09 -11.02
N TYR A 134 0.26 9.51 -10.53
CA TYR A 134 1.56 9.17 -11.12
C TYR A 134 2.34 8.11 -10.34
N ASP A 135 1.71 7.53 -9.32
CA ASP A 135 2.38 6.59 -8.45
C ASP A 135 2.17 5.15 -8.95
N TYR A 136 3.23 4.54 -9.49
CA TYR A 136 3.23 3.12 -9.88
C TYR A 136 3.66 2.19 -8.73
N GLU A 137 3.89 2.74 -7.55
CA GLU A 137 4.29 2.03 -6.35
C GLU A 137 3.11 1.66 -5.45
N GLY A 138 1.92 1.48 -6.02
CA GLY A 138 0.71 1.03 -5.35
C GLY A 138 -0.54 1.74 -5.84
N SER A 139 -1.70 1.09 -5.65
CA SER A 139 -3.01 1.69 -5.94
C SER A 139 -3.58 2.43 -4.74
N PHE A 140 -3.17 2.06 -3.52
CA PHE A 140 -3.64 2.62 -2.26
C PHE A 140 -2.49 3.11 -1.39
N ALA A 141 -2.79 4.02 -0.49
CA ALA A 141 -1.86 4.52 0.50
C ALA A 141 -2.53 4.67 1.87
N LEU A 142 -1.78 4.31 2.90
CA LEU A 142 -2.00 4.87 4.22
C LEU A 142 -1.20 6.17 4.34
N ILE A 143 -1.86 7.22 4.83
CA ILE A 143 -1.26 8.54 5.02
C ILE A 143 -1.32 8.89 6.49
N PHE A 144 -0.16 9.14 7.12
CA PHE A 144 -0.09 9.70 8.46
C PHE A 144 -0.11 11.23 8.38
N LYS A 145 -1.02 11.85 9.13
CA LYS A 145 -1.16 13.30 9.21
C LYS A 145 -0.95 13.81 10.63
N VAL A 146 -0.52 15.07 10.73
CA VAL A 146 -0.51 15.88 11.94
C VAL A 146 -1.33 17.14 11.65
N GLY A 147 -2.53 17.24 12.21
CA GLY A 147 -3.55 18.15 11.70
C GLY A 147 -3.83 17.86 10.23
N GLU A 148 -3.78 18.88 9.39
CA GLU A 148 -3.96 18.74 7.94
C GLU A 148 -2.67 18.38 7.18
N LYS A 149 -1.51 18.41 7.87
CA LYS A 149 -0.21 18.16 7.22
C LYS A 149 0.06 16.67 7.06
N LYS A 150 0.29 16.25 5.83
CA LYS A 150 0.79 14.91 5.50
C LYS A 150 2.26 14.80 5.93
N ILE A 151 2.58 13.80 6.75
CA ILE A 151 3.93 13.58 7.29
C ILE A 151 4.58 12.33 6.69
N TYR A 152 3.78 11.27 6.47
CA TYR A 152 4.30 9.99 5.99
C TYR A 152 3.30 9.31 5.06
N THR A 153 3.81 8.54 4.09
CA THR A 153 3.02 7.72 3.17
C THR A 153 3.57 6.30 3.13
N LEU A 154 2.67 5.34 3.18
CA LEU A 154 2.92 3.94 2.90
C LEU A 154 2.01 3.53 1.75
N SER A 155 2.60 3.27 0.56
CA SER A 155 1.84 2.87 -0.63
C SER A 155 1.86 1.37 -0.82
N PHE A 156 0.72 0.80 -1.19
CA PHE A 156 0.54 -0.65 -1.31
C PHE A 156 -0.53 -1.01 -2.35
N SER A 157 -0.62 -2.29 -2.65
CA SER A 157 -1.74 -2.92 -3.37
C SER A 157 -2.08 -4.27 -2.76
N PHE A 158 -3.33 -4.69 -2.95
CA PHE A 158 -3.74 -6.07 -2.70
C PHE A 158 -3.33 -6.92 -3.89
N VAL A 159 -2.66 -8.03 -3.64
CA VAL A 159 -2.16 -8.95 -4.67
C VAL A 159 -2.53 -10.38 -4.29
N GLN A 160 -2.77 -11.22 -5.28
CA GLN A 160 -2.87 -12.65 -5.03
C GLN A 160 -1.49 -13.22 -4.76
N SER A 161 -1.37 -14.04 -3.72
CA SER A 161 -0.14 -14.72 -3.36
C SER A 161 0.36 -15.59 -4.52
N LEU A 162 1.66 -15.48 -4.81
CA LEU A 162 2.31 -16.36 -5.78
C LEU A 162 2.62 -17.74 -5.19
N ALA A 163 2.79 -17.81 -3.87
CA ALA A 163 3.12 -19.04 -3.16
C ALA A 163 1.87 -19.89 -2.85
N GLU A 164 0.76 -19.22 -2.54
CA GLU A 164 -0.49 -19.86 -2.11
C GLU A 164 -1.67 -19.30 -2.91
N PRO A 165 -1.98 -19.87 -4.09
CA PRO A 165 -3.10 -19.41 -4.92
C PRO A 165 -4.41 -19.35 -4.13
N GLY A 166 -5.16 -18.27 -4.28
CA GLY A 166 -6.41 -18.00 -3.56
C GLY A 166 -6.24 -17.21 -2.26
N ASN A 167 -5.04 -17.08 -1.74
CA ASN A 167 -4.74 -16.19 -0.63
C ASN A 167 -4.39 -14.78 -1.13
N TRP A 168 -4.75 -13.78 -0.33
CA TRP A 168 -4.42 -12.37 -0.59
C TRP A 168 -3.27 -11.90 0.29
N GLU A 169 -2.49 -10.98 -0.24
CA GLU A 169 -1.36 -10.32 0.43
C GLU A 169 -1.46 -8.80 0.25
N ILE A 170 -0.95 -8.05 1.22
CA ILE A 170 -0.72 -6.62 1.07
C ILE A 170 0.74 -6.44 0.63
N PHE A 171 0.94 -5.98 -0.61
CA PHE A 171 2.28 -5.66 -1.12
C PHE A 171 2.61 -4.19 -0.88
N ILE A 172 3.50 -3.91 0.08
CA ILE A 172 4.00 -2.56 0.38
C ILE A 172 5.16 -2.25 -0.58
N ALA A 173 4.89 -1.38 -1.55
CA ALA A 173 5.87 -1.01 -2.57
C ALA A 173 6.64 0.28 -2.21
N ARG A 174 6.11 1.11 -1.29
CA ARG A 174 6.74 2.37 -0.91
C ARG A 174 6.45 2.73 0.54
N LYS A 175 7.49 3.21 1.22
CA LYS A 175 7.40 3.85 2.52
C LYS A 175 8.25 5.12 2.50
N GLN A 176 7.62 6.27 2.69
CA GLN A 176 8.29 7.55 2.50
C GLN A 176 7.78 8.62 3.46
N GLY A 177 8.72 9.26 4.18
CA GLY A 177 8.47 10.52 4.85
C GLY A 177 8.28 11.66 3.84
N GLN A 178 7.45 12.64 4.19
CA GLN A 178 7.26 13.82 3.38
C GLN A 178 8.53 14.71 3.43
N PRO A 179 9.04 15.19 2.29
CA PRO A 179 10.15 16.14 2.27
C PRO A 179 9.87 17.35 3.17
N GLY A 180 10.89 17.79 3.91
CA GLY A 180 10.77 18.92 4.84
C GLY A 180 10.09 18.62 6.18
N MET A 181 9.47 17.44 6.38
CA MET A 181 8.72 17.08 7.59
C MET A 181 9.54 16.24 8.61
N LEU A 182 10.86 16.27 8.53
CA LEU A 182 11.70 15.53 9.47
C LEU A 182 11.57 16.03 10.92
N PRO A 183 11.49 17.36 11.21
CA PRO A 183 11.29 17.86 12.56
C PRO A 183 9.95 17.36 13.16
N GLU A 184 8.87 17.46 12.40
CA GLU A 184 7.53 16.98 12.80
C GLU A 184 7.53 15.46 13.01
N SER A 185 8.22 14.71 12.18
CA SER A 185 8.36 13.26 12.32
C SER A 185 9.10 12.88 13.61
N ARG A 186 10.15 13.64 13.98
CA ARG A 186 10.88 13.44 15.24
C ARG A 186 10.03 13.79 16.46
N LYS A 187 9.30 14.91 16.38
CA LYS A 187 8.35 15.31 17.44
C LYS A 187 7.29 14.24 17.64
N THR A 188 6.64 13.81 16.56
CA THR A 188 5.64 12.74 16.58
C THR A 188 6.19 11.46 17.19
N ALA A 189 7.40 11.03 16.82
CA ALA A 189 8.00 9.83 17.40
C ALA A 189 8.14 9.91 18.92
N LYS A 190 8.50 11.07 19.47
CA LYS A 190 8.58 11.30 20.94
C LYS A 190 7.21 11.21 21.61
N GLU A 191 6.17 11.83 21.03
CA GLU A 191 4.78 11.76 21.53
C GLU A 191 4.24 10.31 21.56
N PHE A 192 4.73 9.47 20.66
CA PHE A 192 4.37 8.05 20.61
C PHE A 192 5.42 7.15 21.26
N ASN A 193 6.06 7.61 22.36
CA ASN A 193 7.04 6.84 23.15
C ASN A 193 8.21 6.32 22.29
N ASP A 194 8.74 7.17 21.41
CA ASP A 194 9.77 6.87 20.40
C ASP A 194 9.40 5.75 19.41
N ASN A 195 8.13 5.54 19.16
CA ASN A 195 7.72 4.78 17.97
C ASN A 195 7.99 5.61 16.71
N LYS A 196 8.79 5.08 15.80
CA LYS A 196 8.93 5.68 14.46
C LYS A 196 7.58 5.64 13.75
N ILE A 197 7.23 6.67 12.97
CA ILE A 197 5.95 6.74 12.24
C ILE A 197 5.73 5.50 11.38
N ILE A 198 6.77 4.99 10.72
CA ILE A 198 6.67 3.76 9.91
C ILE A 198 6.21 2.56 10.74
N ALA A 199 6.57 2.45 12.03
CA ALA A 199 6.10 1.36 12.89
C ALA A 199 4.61 1.50 13.24
N LEU A 200 4.10 2.74 13.39
CA LEU A 200 2.68 3.03 13.57
C LEU A 200 1.90 2.72 12.28
N MET A 201 2.46 3.08 11.12
CA MET A 201 1.87 2.79 9.81
C MET A 201 1.82 1.28 9.52
N LEU A 202 2.86 0.55 9.91
CA LEU A 202 2.88 -0.91 9.76
C LEU A 202 1.84 -1.57 10.68
N ALA A 203 1.63 -1.07 11.90
CA ALA A 203 0.56 -1.52 12.78
C ALA A 203 -0.84 -1.24 12.17
N ALA A 204 -1.02 -0.10 11.52
CA ALA A 204 -2.25 0.19 10.78
C ALA A 204 -2.45 -0.77 9.59
N THR A 205 -1.36 -1.12 8.89
CA THR A 205 -1.40 -2.11 7.79
C THR A 205 -1.75 -3.50 8.32
N GLU A 206 -1.23 -3.89 9.49
CA GLU A 206 -1.61 -5.13 10.17
C GLU A 206 -3.11 -5.13 10.51
N GLY A 207 -3.63 -4.04 11.07
CA GLY A 207 -5.06 -3.90 11.35
C GLY A 207 -5.93 -4.02 10.09
N LEU A 208 -5.50 -3.42 8.98
CA LEU A 208 -6.14 -3.56 7.68
C LEU A 208 -6.12 -5.01 7.19
N ALA A 209 -4.98 -5.69 7.28
CA ALA A 209 -4.82 -7.09 6.89
C ALA A 209 -5.71 -8.01 7.72
N LEU A 210 -5.73 -7.84 9.04
CA LEU A 210 -6.59 -8.61 9.97
C LEU A 210 -8.07 -8.46 9.64
N ALA A 211 -8.54 -7.22 9.38
CA ALA A 211 -9.93 -6.95 9.01
C ALA A 211 -10.36 -7.68 7.73
N LEU A 212 -9.44 -7.84 6.78
CA LEU A 212 -9.68 -8.45 5.47
C LEU A 212 -9.31 -9.94 5.44
N GLY A 213 -8.92 -10.55 6.57
CA GLY A 213 -8.52 -11.94 6.64
C GLY A 213 -7.21 -12.27 5.90
N ILE A 214 -6.39 -11.26 5.62
CA ILE A 214 -5.10 -11.39 4.94
C ILE A 214 -4.05 -11.85 5.95
N LYS A 215 -3.31 -12.91 5.62
CA LYS A 215 -2.36 -13.57 6.53
C LYS A 215 -0.91 -13.14 6.33
N SER A 216 -0.61 -12.38 5.29
CA SER A 216 0.76 -11.97 4.95
C SER A 216 0.84 -10.57 4.36
N ILE A 217 1.93 -9.90 4.68
CA ILE A 217 2.32 -8.60 4.12
C ILE A 217 3.67 -8.79 3.46
N ILE A 218 3.82 -8.30 2.23
CA ILE A 218 5.10 -8.29 1.51
C ILE A 218 5.67 -6.87 1.54
N GLY A 219 6.89 -6.73 2.02
CA GLY A 219 7.64 -5.48 1.94
C GLY A 219 8.62 -5.52 0.77
N VAL A 220 8.58 -4.54 -0.12
CA VAL A 220 9.53 -4.45 -1.23
C VAL A 220 10.96 -4.32 -0.74
N GLY A 221 11.88 -5.11 -1.29
CA GLY A 221 13.31 -4.99 -1.04
C GLY A 221 13.95 -3.84 -1.83
N THR A 222 15.09 -3.36 -1.36
CA THR A 222 15.83 -2.22 -1.95
C THR A 222 16.04 -2.36 -3.46
N LYS A 223 16.49 -3.51 -3.92
CA LYS A 223 16.77 -3.76 -5.34
C LYS A 223 15.53 -3.75 -6.22
N ASN A 224 14.38 -4.08 -5.63
CA ASN A 224 13.10 -4.22 -6.31
C ASN A 224 12.28 -2.93 -6.31
N GLN A 225 12.66 -1.94 -5.52
CA GLN A 225 11.95 -0.68 -5.39
C GLN A 225 12.04 0.14 -6.68
N LEU A 226 10.90 0.60 -7.21
CA LEU A 226 10.83 1.25 -8.54
C LEU A 226 11.53 2.60 -8.59
N SER A 227 11.55 3.36 -7.50
CA SER A 227 12.19 4.67 -7.40
C SER A 227 13.71 4.58 -7.20
N ASN A 228 14.25 3.40 -6.85
CA ASN A 228 15.70 3.20 -6.72
C ASN A 228 16.33 3.13 -8.11
N ARG A 229 16.69 4.26 -8.69
CA ARG A 229 17.17 4.34 -10.09
C ARG A 229 18.68 4.45 -10.23
N ASN A 230 19.38 4.88 -9.19
CA ASN A 230 20.81 5.21 -9.23
C ASN A 230 21.55 4.41 -8.16
N GLU A 231 22.71 3.85 -8.53
CA GLU A 231 23.61 3.16 -7.61
C GLU A 231 24.05 4.04 -6.42
N GLU A 232 24.21 5.34 -6.65
CA GLU A 232 24.56 6.33 -5.61
C GLU A 232 23.52 6.45 -4.47
N MET A 233 22.26 6.07 -4.74
CA MET A 233 21.19 6.07 -3.73
C MET A 233 21.00 4.70 -3.07
N GLU A 234 21.73 3.68 -3.50
CA GLU A 234 21.50 2.29 -3.06
C GLU A 234 21.69 2.15 -1.54
N ASP A 235 22.72 2.75 -0.95
CA ASP A 235 22.95 2.72 0.51
C ASP A 235 21.80 3.36 1.29
N THR A 236 21.29 4.49 0.83
CA THR A 236 20.15 5.17 1.46
C THR A 236 18.90 4.31 1.40
N PHE A 237 18.64 3.65 0.27
CA PHE A 237 17.52 2.72 0.10
C PHE A 237 17.73 1.44 0.91
N LEU A 238 18.95 0.90 0.97
CA LEU A 238 19.30 -0.28 1.77
C LEU A 238 18.93 -0.06 3.25
N HIS A 239 19.36 1.04 3.84
CA HIS A 239 18.98 1.40 5.21
C HIS A 239 17.49 1.65 5.37
N SER A 240 16.88 2.28 4.38
CA SER A 240 15.45 2.61 4.44
C SER A 240 14.56 1.38 4.28
N TYR A 241 14.90 0.40 3.45
CA TYR A 241 14.06 -0.75 3.12
C TYR A 241 14.57 -2.04 3.77
N ASP A 242 15.67 -2.60 3.31
CA ASP A 242 16.11 -3.94 3.73
C ASP A 242 16.38 -4.00 5.23
N HIS A 243 17.19 -3.10 5.79
CA HIS A 243 17.45 -3.08 7.24
C HIS A 243 16.18 -2.85 8.07
N TYR A 244 15.22 -2.07 7.55
CA TYR A 244 13.95 -1.92 8.25
C TYR A 244 13.18 -3.22 8.32
N TRP A 245 13.03 -3.93 7.19
CA TRP A 245 12.30 -5.20 7.16
C TRP A 245 12.96 -6.26 8.03
N GLU A 246 14.28 -6.35 8.02
CA GLU A 246 15.05 -7.26 8.88
C GLU A 246 14.78 -7.04 10.39
N THR A 247 14.46 -5.80 10.81
CA THR A 247 14.07 -5.52 12.20
C THR A 247 12.65 -5.95 12.56
N GLN A 248 11.83 -6.40 11.59
CA GLN A 248 10.43 -6.75 11.79
C GLN A 248 10.16 -8.26 11.87
N GLU A 249 11.17 -9.08 12.18
CA GLU A 249 11.06 -10.56 12.19
C GLU A 249 10.50 -11.10 10.85
N SER A 250 10.91 -10.48 9.74
CA SER A 250 10.48 -10.84 8.38
C SER A 250 11.36 -11.94 7.79
N ILE A 251 10.83 -12.65 6.80
CA ILE A 251 11.56 -13.66 6.01
C ILE A 251 11.93 -13.04 4.66
N LYS A 252 13.23 -13.02 4.34
CA LYS A 252 13.68 -12.59 3.02
C LYS A 252 13.36 -13.63 1.97
N LEU A 253 12.62 -13.25 0.95
CA LEU A 253 12.22 -14.12 -0.17
C LEU A 253 13.33 -14.21 -1.22
N THR A 254 13.26 -15.25 -2.06
CA THR A 254 14.19 -15.41 -3.20
C THR A 254 14.10 -14.27 -4.21
N SER A 255 12.96 -13.58 -4.30
CA SER A 255 12.78 -12.36 -5.08
C SER A 255 13.60 -11.18 -4.56
N GLY A 256 14.07 -11.24 -3.31
CA GLY A 256 14.69 -10.13 -2.58
C GLY A 256 13.71 -9.22 -1.83
N ASP A 257 12.41 -9.53 -1.87
CA ASP A 257 11.38 -8.89 -1.06
C ASP A 257 11.28 -9.57 0.32
N TYR A 258 10.46 -9.05 1.23
CA TYR A 258 10.36 -9.50 2.62
C TYR A 258 8.94 -9.89 2.98
N LEU A 259 8.75 -11.09 3.50
CA LEU A 259 7.47 -11.63 3.98
C LEU A 259 7.32 -11.37 5.48
N LEU A 260 6.22 -10.76 5.88
CA LEU A 260 5.78 -10.58 7.26
C LEU A 260 4.48 -11.37 7.47
N ALA A 261 4.44 -12.18 8.51
CA ALA A 261 3.21 -12.87 8.93
C ALA A 261 2.20 -11.88 9.54
N VAL A 262 0.92 -12.19 9.46
CA VAL A 262 -0.17 -11.47 10.12
C VAL A 262 -0.95 -12.48 10.98
N PRO A 263 -1.06 -12.26 12.30
CA PRO A 263 -0.47 -11.18 13.12
C PRO A 263 1.05 -11.16 13.10
N MET A 264 1.64 -9.94 13.19
CA MET A 264 3.08 -9.79 13.13
C MET A 264 3.78 -10.45 14.32
N LEU A 265 4.83 -11.19 14.01
CA LEU A 265 5.66 -11.82 15.03
C LEU A 265 6.40 -10.76 15.85
N LEU A 266 6.41 -10.93 17.16
CA LEU A 266 7.11 -10.02 18.06
C LEU A 266 8.24 -10.78 18.74
N LYS A 267 9.43 -10.18 18.78
CA LYS A 267 10.57 -10.72 19.53
C LYS A 267 10.14 -10.97 20.99
N PRO A 268 10.34 -12.17 21.56
CA PRO A 268 10.00 -12.46 22.95
C PRO A 268 10.62 -11.46 23.94
N LEU A 269 9.88 -11.08 24.99
CA LEU A 269 10.35 -10.08 25.97
C LEU A 269 11.59 -10.56 26.75
N GLU A 270 11.76 -11.88 26.89
CA GLU A 270 12.90 -12.51 27.52
C GLU A 270 14.21 -12.22 26.76
N LYS A 271 14.12 -12.07 25.43
CA LYS A 271 15.25 -11.73 24.55
C LYS A 271 15.54 -10.22 24.51
N ILE A 272 14.82 -9.39 25.29
CA ILE A 272 15.00 -7.95 25.37
C ILE A 272 15.74 -7.60 26.66
N PRO A 273 16.82 -6.81 26.60
CA PRO A 273 17.55 -6.36 27.77
C PRO A 273 16.61 -5.70 28.80
N ALA A 274 16.83 -5.97 30.10
CA ALA A 274 15.94 -5.55 31.18
C ALA A 274 15.61 -4.04 31.15
N HIS A 275 16.62 -3.21 30.91
CA HIS A 275 16.47 -1.74 30.85
C HIS A 275 15.66 -1.24 29.64
N HIS A 276 15.41 -2.10 28.63
CA HIS A 276 14.57 -1.76 27.48
C HIS A 276 13.15 -2.36 27.55
N LYS A 277 12.88 -3.30 28.47
CA LYS A 277 11.60 -4.03 28.51
C LYS A 277 10.41 -3.10 28.66
N LYS A 278 10.39 -2.22 29.67
CA LYS A 278 9.29 -1.27 29.94
C LYS A 278 8.98 -0.42 28.69
N ARG A 279 10.00 0.18 28.09
CA ARG A 279 9.84 0.98 26.86
C ARG A 279 9.30 0.17 25.69
N THR A 280 9.75 -1.08 25.55
CA THR A 280 9.28 -1.97 24.49
C THR A 280 7.81 -2.33 24.68
N ILE A 281 7.37 -2.63 25.90
CA ILE A 281 5.98 -2.91 26.22
C ILE A 281 5.08 -1.73 25.83
N ILE A 282 5.43 -0.52 26.25
CA ILE A 282 4.66 0.70 25.93
C ILE A 282 4.58 0.91 24.41
N LYS A 283 5.70 0.70 23.69
CA LYS A 283 5.71 0.79 22.21
C LYS A 283 4.79 -0.23 21.55
N ARG A 284 4.80 -1.47 22.05
CA ARG A 284 3.96 -2.55 21.53
C ARG A 284 2.49 -2.28 21.80
N GLN A 285 2.16 -1.82 23.00
CA GLN A 285 0.79 -1.48 23.35
C GLN A 285 0.24 -0.39 22.42
N ARG A 286 0.97 0.69 22.19
CA ARG A 286 0.53 1.76 21.28
C ARG A 286 0.31 1.26 19.84
N ARG A 287 1.17 0.37 19.34
CA ARG A 287 0.99 -0.24 18.02
C ARG A 287 -0.24 -1.16 17.96
N LEU A 288 -0.46 -1.94 19.03
CA LEU A 288 -1.63 -2.80 19.16
C LEU A 288 -2.93 -1.98 19.18
N GLU A 289 -2.99 -0.86 19.91
CA GLU A 289 -4.14 0.05 19.92
C GLU A 289 -4.49 0.55 18.51
N ILE A 290 -3.48 0.93 17.71
CA ILE A 290 -3.69 1.36 16.32
C ILE A 290 -4.19 0.19 15.47
N SER A 291 -3.57 -0.98 15.55
CA SER A 291 -3.96 -2.17 14.80
C SER A 291 -5.41 -2.56 15.09
N ILE A 292 -5.82 -2.60 16.36
CA ILE A 292 -7.19 -2.91 16.78
C ILE A 292 -8.18 -1.87 16.26
N ALA A 293 -7.87 -0.57 16.40
CA ALA A 293 -8.76 0.50 15.96
C ALA A 293 -8.97 0.48 14.44
N VAL A 294 -7.88 0.33 13.68
CA VAL A 294 -7.96 0.20 12.20
C VAL A 294 -8.75 -1.04 11.82
N CYS A 295 -8.47 -2.17 12.45
CA CYS A 295 -9.16 -3.41 12.19
C CYS A 295 -10.66 -3.28 12.42
N ALA A 296 -11.09 -2.71 13.54
CA ALA A 296 -12.50 -2.49 13.88
C ALA A 296 -13.20 -1.58 12.85
N LEU A 297 -12.55 -0.47 12.49
CA LEU A 297 -13.11 0.44 11.49
C LEU A 297 -13.23 -0.22 10.11
N ILE A 298 -12.16 -0.84 9.62
CA ILE A 298 -12.16 -1.46 8.28
C ILE A 298 -13.22 -2.57 8.23
N THR A 299 -13.35 -3.37 9.27
CA THR A 299 -14.43 -4.37 9.35
C THR A 299 -15.81 -3.74 9.20
N SER A 300 -16.09 -2.60 9.83
CA SER A 300 -17.36 -1.88 9.66
C SER A 300 -17.57 -1.31 8.25
N CYS A 301 -16.48 -1.13 7.50
CA CYS A 301 -16.48 -0.65 6.12
C CYS A 301 -16.65 -1.75 5.07
N CYS A 302 -16.46 -3.01 5.46
CA CYS A 302 -16.60 -4.16 4.57
C CYS A 302 -18.07 -4.52 4.32
N GLN A 303 -18.32 -5.15 3.16
CA GLN A 303 -19.59 -5.80 2.86
C GLN A 303 -19.58 -7.15 3.59
N ILE A 304 -19.95 -7.15 4.87
CA ILE A 304 -19.96 -8.39 5.64
C ILE A 304 -21.31 -9.07 5.45
N ASP A 305 -21.31 -10.24 4.85
CA ASP A 305 -22.33 -11.25 5.13
C ASP A 305 -22.22 -11.62 6.62
N LYS A 306 -23.34 -11.55 7.34
CA LYS A 306 -23.46 -11.71 8.80
C LYS A 306 -22.86 -13.01 9.40
N LYS A 307 -22.29 -13.90 8.61
CA LYS A 307 -21.72 -15.20 9.03
C LYS A 307 -20.35 -15.14 9.72
N ASP A 308 -19.61 -14.02 9.63
CA ASP A 308 -18.25 -13.94 10.17
C ASP A 308 -18.12 -13.23 11.53
N ASN A 309 -19.24 -12.87 12.18
CA ASN A 309 -19.21 -12.24 13.52
C ASN A 309 -18.55 -13.12 14.61
N ASP A 310 -18.54 -14.44 14.42
CA ASP A 310 -17.92 -15.37 15.39
C ASP A 310 -16.36 -15.36 15.33
N LYS A 311 -15.76 -15.04 14.20
CA LYS A 311 -14.29 -14.85 14.10
C LYS A 311 -13.80 -13.67 14.95
N TRP A 312 -14.61 -12.61 15.07
CA TRP A 312 -14.28 -11.41 15.84
C TRP A 312 -14.27 -11.63 17.34
N SER A 313 -15.24 -12.40 17.84
CA SER A 313 -15.30 -12.76 19.25
C SER A 313 -14.08 -13.60 19.67
N ASN A 314 -13.57 -14.43 18.76
CA ASN A 314 -12.39 -15.25 18.98
C ASN A 314 -11.06 -14.47 18.86
N LEU A 315 -10.96 -13.52 17.93
CA LEU A 315 -9.81 -12.61 17.83
C LEU A 315 -9.71 -11.71 19.07
N LYS A 316 -10.80 -11.09 19.53
CA LYS A 316 -10.81 -10.33 20.80
C LYS A 316 -10.36 -11.18 21.99
N LYS A 317 -10.73 -12.45 22.06
CA LYS A 317 -10.29 -13.36 23.11
C LYS A 317 -8.80 -13.71 22.99
N SER A 318 -8.26 -13.85 21.80
CA SER A 318 -6.84 -14.16 21.58
C SER A 318 -5.89 -12.97 21.88
N PHE A 319 -6.38 -11.74 21.75
CA PHE A 319 -5.62 -10.51 22.10
C PHE A 319 -5.68 -10.16 23.58
N ASN A 320 -6.64 -10.72 24.35
CA ASN A 320 -6.88 -10.37 25.75
C ASN A 320 -5.97 -11.04 26.82
N PRO A 321 -5.25 -12.17 26.59
CA PRO A 321 -4.43 -12.77 27.63
C PRO A 321 -3.26 -11.89 28.09
N ASN A 322 -2.76 -10.99 27.24
CA ASN A 322 -1.60 -10.15 27.56
C ASN A 322 -1.97 -8.84 28.30
N ILE A 323 -3.24 -8.44 28.33
CA ILE A 323 -3.71 -7.23 29.02
C ILE A 323 -3.96 -7.53 30.50
N ARG A 324 -4.39 -8.74 30.87
CA ARG A 324 -4.72 -9.12 32.25
C ARG A 324 -3.52 -9.17 33.21
N HIS A 325 -2.30 -9.22 32.69
CA HIS A 325 -1.09 -9.22 33.53
C HIS A 325 -0.58 -7.81 33.91
N LEU A 326 -1.02 -6.77 33.20
CA LEU A 326 -0.55 -5.38 33.45
C LEU A 326 -1.33 -4.68 34.56
N ASP A 327 -2.60 -5.06 34.78
CA ASP A 327 -3.44 -4.48 35.87
C ASP A 327 -3.09 -5.02 37.27
N LYS A 328 -2.27 -6.07 37.36
CA LYS A 328 -1.86 -6.67 38.64
C LYS A 328 -0.50 -6.21 39.16
N GLU A 329 0.29 -5.48 38.35
CA GLU A 329 1.60 -4.96 38.75
C GLU A 329 1.58 -3.45 39.05
N SER A 330 0.42 -2.80 38.99
CA SER A 330 0.25 -1.36 39.29
C SER A 330 -0.67 -1.10 40.50
N ALA A 331 -0.93 -2.11 41.32
CA ALA A 331 -1.62 -1.98 42.60
C ALA A 331 -0.65 -2.12 43.76
#